data_c1853df14c971b719dc0cf84ab16cf1f
#
_entry.id   c1853df14c971b719dc0cf84ab16cf1f
#
_cell.length_a   1.000
_cell.length_b   1.000
_cell.length_c   1.000
_cell.angle_alpha   90.00
_cell.angle_beta   90.00
_cell.angle_gamma   90.00
#
_symmetry.space_group_name_H-M   'P 1'
#
loop_
_entity.id
_entity.type
_entity.pdbx_description
1 polymer ?
#
loop_
_entity_poly.entity_id
_entity_poly.type
_entity_poly.pdbx_seq_one_letter_code
_entity_poly.pdbx_strand_id
1 'polypeptide(L)'
;MKSFIVGLVSAVAVSSVLARDNIQIAGSSTVLPFASIVAEEFGNSFSQFKTPIVGSGGSSGGIRQFCQGTGANTIDIANSSRKIKDKELKACAEKGVKNVIEVKIGYDGIVFASRRDSNKFELTTDHIAAAAKGNAKTWNEIDPKLPKQEIMLIIPASNHGTREVFEHKALGCKKECPLRQDGRIIEIAGDYTETLSKLNIDKNAVGVFGLSFYDSNRDKLQVATVNGVTPSAKTIETGEYPISRPLYFYIKGEHVGVIPGIKEYAQFFLSDMTSGNGSPLDKAGLVPLNDSERKEQLAKLK
;
A
#
# COMPACT_ATOMS: atom_id res chain seq x y z
N MET A 1 -36.65 62.10 38.35
CA MET A 1 -36.32 61.34 37.14
C MET A 1 -35.15 60.48 37.45
N LYS A 2 -35.39 59.14 37.59
CA LYS A 2 -34.33 58.15 37.87
C LYS A 2 -34.09 57.40 36.58
N SER A 3 -32.91 57.58 35.94
CA SER A 3 -32.50 56.82 34.74
C SER A 3 -31.94 55.49 35.16
N PHE A 4 -32.58 54.42 34.69
CA PHE A 4 -32.04 53.05 34.77
C PHE A 4 -31.17 52.81 33.54
N ILE A 5 -29.87 52.56 33.78
CA ILE A 5 -28.94 52.06 32.74
C ILE A 5 -29.03 50.54 32.78
N VAL A 6 -29.62 49.94 31.74
CA VAL A 6 -29.61 48.49 31.52
C VAL A 6 -28.31 48.14 30.78
N GLY A 7 -27.37 47.56 31.51
CA GLY A 7 -26.15 47.01 30.92
C GLY A 7 -26.43 45.70 30.17
N LEU A 8 -26.24 45.72 28.85
CA LEU A 8 -26.36 44.54 27.98
C LEU A 8 -25.06 43.71 28.13
N VAL A 9 -25.13 42.62 28.88
CA VAL A 9 -24.05 41.65 28.96
C VAL A 9 -24.13 40.75 27.73
N SER A 10 -23.28 41.01 26.74
CA SER A 10 -23.09 40.12 25.58
C SER A 10 -22.36 38.88 26.03
N ALA A 11 -23.08 37.77 26.20
CA ALA A 11 -22.49 36.43 26.39
C ALA A 11 -21.86 36.00 25.06
N VAL A 12 -20.54 36.06 24.96
CA VAL A 12 -19.79 35.42 23.88
C VAL A 12 -19.85 33.91 24.11
N ALA A 13 -20.73 33.24 23.37
CA ALA A 13 -20.75 31.80 23.31
C ALA A 13 -19.48 31.35 22.61
N VAL A 14 -18.47 30.94 23.38
CA VAL A 14 -17.34 30.22 22.87
C VAL A 14 -17.84 28.83 22.48
N SER A 15 -18.19 28.69 21.19
CA SER A 15 -18.42 27.37 20.59
C SER A 15 -17.14 26.59 20.68
N SER A 16 -16.98 25.75 21.70
CA SER A 16 -15.98 24.73 21.72
C SER A 16 -16.30 23.77 20.54
N VAL A 17 -15.64 24.00 19.42
CA VAL A 17 -15.58 22.98 18.37
C VAL A 17 -14.96 21.78 19.04
N LEU A 18 -15.76 20.77 19.35
CA LEU A 18 -15.29 19.47 19.82
C LEU A 18 -14.31 18.97 18.76
N ALA A 19 -13.03 19.13 19.06
CA ALA A 19 -11.98 18.56 18.22
C ALA A 19 -12.22 17.04 18.20
N ARG A 20 -12.30 16.48 17.01
CA ARG A 20 -12.35 15.01 16.83
C ARG A 20 -11.17 14.38 17.57
N ASP A 21 -11.41 13.27 18.26
CA ASP A 21 -10.43 12.57 19.09
C ASP A 21 -9.88 11.30 18.46
N ASN A 22 -10.21 11.03 17.19
CA ASN A 22 -9.70 9.89 16.44
C ASN A 22 -9.05 10.33 15.13
N ILE A 23 -7.98 9.64 14.75
CA ILE A 23 -7.27 9.86 13.49
C ILE A 23 -8.12 9.31 12.34
N GLN A 24 -8.30 10.08 11.28
CA GLN A 24 -8.95 9.64 10.04
C GLN A 24 -7.94 9.54 8.91
N ILE A 25 -7.89 8.36 8.33
CA ILE A 25 -6.94 7.96 7.29
C ILE A 25 -7.72 7.46 6.08
N ALA A 26 -7.36 7.88 4.88
CA ALA A 26 -7.93 7.31 3.66
C ALA A 26 -6.92 7.31 2.52
N GLY A 27 -7.14 6.49 1.50
CA GLY A 27 -6.32 6.56 0.30
C GLY A 27 -6.06 5.22 -0.38
N SER A 28 -4.80 4.93 -0.66
CA SER A 28 -4.36 3.79 -1.44
C SER A 28 -4.92 2.47 -0.93
N SER A 29 -5.55 1.71 -1.82
CA SER A 29 -6.01 0.35 -1.54
C SER A 29 -4.84 -0.60 -1.25
N THR A 30 -3.65 -0.34 -1.79
CA THR A 30 -2.41 -1.09 -1.50
C THR A 30 -1.94 -0.87 -0.07
N VAL A 31 -2.01 0.37 0.43
CA VAL A 31 -1.57 0.72 1.78
C VAL A 31 -2.63 0.37 2.83
N LEU A 32 -3.91 0.26 2.42
CA LEU A 32 -5.03 0.00 3.31
C LEU A 32 -4.79 -1.18 4.28
N PRO A 33 -4.39 -2.40 3.84
CA PRO A 33 -4.20 -3.52 4.75
C PRO A 33 -3.10 -3.25 5.78
N PHE A 34 -2.00 -2.62 5.37
CA PHE A 34 -0.91 -2.25 6.28
C PHE A 34 -1.35 -1.21 7.31
N ALA A 35 -2.02 -0.15 6.85
CA ALA A 35 -2.53 0.90 7.73
C ALA A 35 -3.59 0.37 8.70
N SER A 36 -4.41 -0.60 8.30
CA SER A 36 -5.41 -1.24 9.16
C SER A 36 -4.75 -2.08 10.26
N ILE A 37 -3.73 -2.87 9.93
CA ILE A 37 -2.94 -3.62 10.93
C ILE A 37 -2.35 -2.65 11.97
N VAL A 38 -1.70 -1.58 11.51
CA VAL A 38 -1.08 -0.61 12.43
C VAL A 38 -2.12 0.14 13.25
N ALA A 39 -3.28 0.47 12.68
CA ALA A 39 -4.36 1.14 13.41
C ALA A 39 -4.91 0.26 14.54
N GLU A 40 -5.08 -1.03 14.31
CA GLU A 40 -5.51 -2.00 15.31
C GLU A 40 -4.46 -2.16 16.41
N GLU A 41 -3.20 -2.41 16.05
CA GLU A 41 -2.09 -2.54 17.00
C GLU A 41 -1.86 -1.25 17.80
N PHE A 42 -2.04 -0.08 17.18
CA PHE A 42 -1.96 1.20 17.85
C PHE A 42 -3.05 1.36 18.90
N GLY A 43 -4.31 1.06 18.55
CA GLY A 43 -5.43 1.10 19.49
C GLY A 43 -5.24 0.16 20.67
N ASN A 44 -4.62 -1.00 20.44
CA ASN A 44 -4.32 -1.99 21.50
C ASN A 44 -3.15 -1.55 22.39
N SER A 45 -2.14 -0.87 21.81
CA SER A 45 -0.90 -0.49 22.50
C SER A 45 -0.99 0.85 23.24
N PHE A 46 -1.86 1.76 22.81
CA PHE A 46 -1.95 3.15 23.31
C PHE A 46 -3.37 3.47 23.78
N SER A 47 -3.74 2.97 24.96
CA SER A 47 -5.09 3.13 25.52
C SER A 47 -5.59 4.57 25.69
N GLN A 48 -4.68 5.56 25.69
CA GLN A 48 -5.00 6.99 25.76
C GLN A 48 -5.48 7.57 24.41
N PHE A 49 -5.33 6.85 23.31
CA PHE A 49 -5.80 7.27 21.99
C PHE A 49 -6.89 6.34 21.48
N LYS A 50 -7.81 6.87 20.70
CA LYS A 50 -8.79 6.06 19.98
C LYS A 50 -8.13 5.38 18.77
N THR A 51 -8.61 4.17 18.45
CA THR A 51 -8.20 3.45 17.25
C THR A 51 -8.42 4.32 16.01
N PRO A 52 -7.41 4.53 15.16
CA PRO A 52 -7.56 5.25 13.90
C PRO A 52 -8.57 4.60 12.96
N ILE A 53 -9.33 5.43 12.24
CA ILE A 53 -10.27 4.96 11.22
C ILE A 53 -9.57 4.98 9.87
N VAL A 54 -9.48 3.82 9.22
CA VAL A 54 -8.79 3.68 7.93
C VAL A 54 -9.81 3.35 6.84
N GLY A 55 -9.83 4.20 5.80
CA GLY A 55 -10.69 4.03 4.63
C GLY A 55 -9.92 3.87 3.32
N SER A 56 -10.58 3.30 2.33
CA SER A 56 -10.08 3.21 0.96
C SER A 56 -10.56 4.40 0.11
N GLY A 57 -9.99 4.55 -1.08
CA GLY A 57 -10.37 5.59 -2.05
C GLY A 57 -9.35 5.76 -3.18
N GLY A 58 -8.32 4.88 -3.18
CA GLY A 58 -7.16 5.00 -4.07
C GLY A 58 -6.27 6.21 -3.72
N SER A 59 -5.01 6.19 -4.13
CA SER A 59 -4.05 7.26 -3.81
C SER A 59 -4.55 8.66 -4.22
N SER A 60 -5.11 8.79 -5.42
CA SER A 60 -5.63 10.09 -5.90
C SER A 60 -6.90 10.54 -5.16
N GLY A 61 -7.75 9.60 -4.75
CA GLY A 61 -8.96 9.87 -3.96
C GLY A 61 -8.60 10.34 -2.55
N GLY A 62 -7.69 9.62 -1.88
CA GLY A 62 -7.21 9.98 -0.55
C GLY A 62 -6.52 11.34 -0.52
N ILE A 63 -5.59 11.59 -1.45
CA ILE A 63 -4.92 12.90 -1.57
C ILE A 63 -5.94 14.01 -1.82
N ARG A 64 -6.96 13.79 -2.66
CA ARG A 64 -8.02 14.79 -2.90
C ARG A 64 -8.85 15.08 -1.65
N GLN A 65 -9.19 14.05 -0.84
CA GLN A 65 -9.87 14.23 0.44
C GLN A 65 -8.97 14.96 1.44
N PHE A 66 -7.71 14.60 1.52
CA PHE A 66 -6.71 15.23 2.37
C PHE A 66 -6.58 16.73 2.08
N CYS A 67 -6.61 17.13 0.82
CA CYS A 67 -6.50 18.53 0.39
C CYS A 67 -7.82 19.32 0.50
N GLN A 68 -8.89 18.83 1.18
CA GLN A 68 -10.15 19.58 1.30
C GLN A 68 -10.11 20.74 2.31
N GLY A 69 -9.03 20.89 3.06
CA GLY A 69 -8.86 21.93 4.06
C GLY A 69 -8.28 21.38 5.37
N THR A 70 -8.28 22.23 6.40
CA THR A 70 -7.74 21.93 7.73
C THR A 70 -8.82 21.79 8.81
N GLY A 71 -10.08 21.76 8.43
CA GLY A 71 -11.18 21.61 9.38
C GLY A 71 -11.32 20.19 9.94
N ALA A 72 -11.96 20.06 11.09
CA ALA A 72 -12.14 18.79 11.81
C ALA A 72 -12.86 17.69 11.00
N ASN A 73 -13.56 18.03 9.92
CA ASN A 73 -14.23 17.07 9.04
C ASN A 73 -13.34 16.55 7.89
N THR A 74 -12.06 16.94 7.85
CA THR A 74 -11.12 16.51 6.83
C THR A 74 -10.19 15.45 7.39
N ILE A 75 -9.70 14.52 6.54
CA ILE A 75 -8.79 13.47 6.97
C ILE A 75 -7.41 14.02 7.37
N ASP A 76 -6.75 13.31 8.26
CA ASP A 76 -5.46 13.68 8.84
C ASP A 76 -4.29 13.11 8.05
N ILE A 77 -4.48 11.90 7.53
CA ILE A 77 -3.45 11.15 6.83
C ILE A 77 -4.00 10.63 5.51
N ALA A 78 -3.25 10.83 4.42
CA ALA A 78 -3.53 10.25 3.13
C ALA A 78 -2.54 9.12 2.80
N ASN A 79 -3.02 7.90 2.66
CA ASN A 79 -2.23 6.76 2.20
C ASN A 79 -2.01 6.83 0.67
N SER A 80 -0.79 6.53 0.21
CA SER A 80 -0.46 6.59 -1.21
C SER A 80 0.56 5.54 -1.63
N SER A 81 0.33 4.91 -2.76
CA SER A 81 1.27 4.00 -3.43
C SER A 81 2.11 4.69 -4.51
N ARG A 82 2.20 6.01 -4.44
CA ARG A 82 3.05 6.88 -5.27
C ARG A 82 3.34 8.19 -4.55
N LYS A 83 4.35 8.90 -5.00
CA LYS A 83 4.55 10.28 -4.54
C LYS A 83 3.36 11.18 -4.91
N ILE A 84 3.05 12.12 -4.02
CA ILE A 84 2.13 13.23 -4.30
C ILE A 84 2.69 14.08 -5.44
N LYS A 85 1.82 14.53 -6.33
CA LYS A 85 2.21 15.33 -7.49
C LYS A 85 2.21 16.82 -7.15
N ASP A 86 3.07 17.61 -7.81
CA ASP A 86 3.14 19.06 -7.59
C ASP A 86 1.78 19.76 -7.77
N LYS A 87 0.98 19.32 -8.75
CA LYS A 87 -0.38 19.85 -8.95
C LYS A 87 -1.32 19.53 -7.78
N GLU A 88 -1.11 18.40 -7.10
CA GLU A 88 -1.90 18.01 -5.92
C GLU A 88 -1.47 18.83 -4.71
N LEU A 89 -0.15 19.07 -4.53
CA LEU A 89 0.38 19.97 -3.50
C LEU A 89 -0.13 21.41 -3.67
N LYS A 90 -0.19 21.92 -4.89
CA LYS A 90 -0.78 23.23 -5.18
C LYS A 90 -2.25 23.29 -4.78
N ALA A 91 -3.04 22.28 -5.16
CA ALA A 91 -4.45 22.18 -4.79
C ALA A 91 -4.67 22.06 -3.27
N CYS A 92 -3.76 21.39 -2.54
CA CYS A 92 -3.75 21.38 -1.08
C CYS A 92 -3.53 22.80 -0.51
N ALA A 93 -2.48 23.49 -1.00
CA ALA A 93 -2.12 24.82 -0.52
C ALA A 93 -3.22 25.85 -0.74
N GLU A 94 -3.91 25.81 -1.89
CA GLU A 94 -5.06 26.66 -2.22
C GLU A 94 -6.23 26.53 -1.21
N LYS A 95 -6.33 25.35 -0.57
CA LYS A 95 -7.33 25.06 0.46
C LYS A 95 -6.79 25.16 1.90
N GLY A 96 -5.60 25.73 2.07
CA GLY A 96 -4.99 25.98 3.39
C GLY A 96 -4.15 24.83 3.94
N VAL A 97 -4.07 23.67 3.26
CA VAL A 97 -3.18 22.56 3.66
C VAL A 97 -1.79 22.83 3.09
N LYS A 98 -0.96 23.52 3.87
CA LYS A 98 0.37 24.02 3.46
C LYS A 98 1.52 23.19 4.03
N ASN A 99 1.30 22.53 5.17
CA ASN A 99 2.28 21.69 5.83
C ASN A 99 1.98 20.21 5.57
N VAL A 100 2.44 19.70 4.43
CA VAL A 100 2.28 18.31 4.04
C VAL A 100 3.56 17.53 4.37
N ILE A 101 3.50 16.64 5.36
CA ILE A 101 4.63 15.83 5.79
C ILE A 101 4.60 14.50 5.04
N GLU A 102 5.54 14.29 4.12
CA GLU A 102 5.71 13.04 3.38
C GLU A 102 6.50 12.02 4.20
N VAL A 103 5.92 10.85 4.42
CA VAL A 103 6.57 9.73 5.10
C VAL A 103 6.56 8.51 4.19
N LYS A 104 7.73 8.01 3.82
CA LYS A 104 7.89 6.70 3.18
C LYS A 104 7.75 5.62 4.25
N ILE A 105 6.94 4.59 3.99
CA ILE A 105 6.62 3.55 4.98
C ILE A 105 7.20 2.18 4.64
N GLY A 106 7.71 1.99 3.43
CA GLY A 106 8.24 0.74 2.93
C GLY A 106 8.04 0.63 1.43
N TYR A 107 8.14 -0.59 0.94
CA TYR A 107 7.96 -0.87 -0.47
C TYR A 107 6.95 -2.00 -0.67
N ASP A 108 6.26 -1.95 -1.78
CA ASP A 108 5.45 -3.03 -2.31
C ASP A 108 6.21 -3.65 -3.49
N GLY A 109 6.43 -4.95 -3.43
CA GLY A 109 7.10 -5.71 -4.48
C GLY A 109 6.42 -7.05 -4.65
N ILE A 110 5.95 -7.33 -5.88
CA ILE A 110 5.34 -8.60 -6.19
C ILE A 110 6.28 -9.48 -7.00
N VAL A 111 6.23 -10.77 -6.73
CA VAL A 111 7.04 -11.77 -7.40
C VAL A 111 6.16 -12.80 -8.08
N PHE A 112 6.69 -13.39 -9.13
CA PHE A 112 6.12 -14.53 -9.83
C PHE A 112 6.87 -15.78 -9.40
N ALA A 113 6.18 -16.73 -8.82
CA ALA A 113 6.80 -17.94 -8.31
C ALA A 113 6.05 -19.20 -8.77
N SER A 114 6.80 -20.24 -9.05
CA SER A 114 6.31 -21.60 -9.32
C SER A 114 6.75 -22.54 -8.21
N ARG A 115 6.24 -23.76 -8.19
CA ARG A 115 6.75 -24.81 -7.31
C ARG A 115 8.24 -25.03 -7.55
N ARG A 116 8.97 -25.36 -6.48
CA ARG A 116 10.41 -25.58 -6.54
C ARG A 116 10.82 -26.73 -7.47
N ASP A 117 9.95 -27.73 -7.65
CA ASP A 117 10.13 -28.89 -8.53
C ASP A 117 9.54 -28.71 -9.94
N SER A 118 9.11 -27.49 -10.27
CA SER A 118 8.56 -27.11 -11.58
C SER A 118 9.63 -26.42 -12.46
N ASN A 119 9.24 -25.91 -13.62
CA ASN A 119 10.10 -25.13 -14.48
C ASN A 119 10.47 -23.77 -13.84
N LYS A 120 11.74 -23.37 -14.01
CA LYS A 120 12.18 -22.02 -13.67
C LYS A 120 11.83 -21.07 -14.81
N PHE A 121 11.39 -19.87 -14.47
CA PHE A 121 10.99 -18.87 -15.43
C PHE A 121 11.93 -17.66 -15.44
N GLU A 122 12.28 -17.22 -16.65
CA GLU A 122 12.94 -15.94 -16.91
C GLU A 122 11.94 -15.07 -17.71
N LEU A 123 11.18 -14.27 -16.99
CA LEU A 123 10.09 -13.48 -17.56
C LEU A 123 10.55 -12.07 -17.91
N THR A 124 9.79 -11.45 -18.79
CA THR A 124 9.75 -10.00 -18.96
C THR A 124 8.37 -9.48 -18.60
N THR A 125 8.22 -8.18 -18.41
CA THR A 125 6.90 -7.55 -18.25
C THR A 125 6.00 -7.81 -19.46
N ASP A 126 6.57 -7.88 -20.68
CA ASP A 126 5.83 -8.19 -21.90
C ASP A 126 5.36 -9.64 -21.92
N HIS A 127 6.19 -10.60 -21.46
CA HIS A 127 5.77 -12.01 -21.31
C HIS A 127 4.58 -12.13 -20.36
N ILE A 128 4.66 -11.44 -19.19
CA ILE A 128 3.58 -11.45 -18.19
C ILE A 128 2.31 -10.83 -18.77
N ALA A 129 2.43 -9.71 -19.48
CA ALA A 129 1.28 -9.05 -20.11
C ALA A 129 0.67 -9.93 -21.22
N ALA A 130 1.50 -10.58 -22.04
CA ALA A 130 1.02 -11.51 -23.07
C ALA A 130 0.33 -12.74 -22.46
N ALA A 131 0.86 -13.27 -21.35
CA ALA A 131 0.24 -14.39 -20.64
C ALA A 131 -1.11 -14.00 -20.02
N ALA A 132 -1.22 -12.77 -19.47
CA ALA A 132 -2.42 -12.33 -18.76
C ALA A 132 -3.54 -11.80 -19.69
N LYS A 133 -3.18 -11.25 -20.86
CA LYS A 133 -4.13 -10.57 -21.77
C LYS A 133 -4.22 -11.19 -23.15
N GLY A 134 -3.24 -12.01 -23.54
CA GLY A 134 -3.16 -12.62 -24.88
C GLY A 134 -3.92 -13.93 -25.01
N ASN A 135 -3.74 -14.57 -26.16
CA ASN A 135 -4.42 -15.81 -26.53
C ASN A 135 -3.48 -17.04 -26.53
N ALA A 136 -2.19 -16.87 -26.26
CA ALA A 136 -1.23 -17.97 -26.16
C ALA A 136 -1.70 -19.00 -25.12
N LYS A 137 -1.57 -20.28 -25.43
CA LYS A 137 -1.96 -21.37 -24.52
C LYS A 137 -0.79 -21.86 -23.68
N THR A 138 0.43 -21.75 -24.23
CA THR A 138 1.65 -22.19 -23.60
C THR A 138 2.67 -21.03 -23.56
N TRP A 139 3.57 -21.09 -22.60
CA TRP A 139 4.59 -20.06 -22.43
C TRP A 139 5.54 -19.95 -23.62
N ASN A 140 5.91 -21.08 -24.26
CA ASN A 140 6.76 -21.06 -25.44
C ASN A 140 6.08 -20.54 -26.71
N GLU A 141 4.77 -20.36 -26.74
CA GLU A 141 4.07 -19.62 -27.79
C GLU A 141 4.28 -18.09 -27.66
N ILE A 142 4.59 -17.61 -26.44
CA ILE A 142 4.93 -16.21 -26.21
C ILE A 142 6.40 -15.96 -26.57
N ASP A 143 7.31 -16.79 -26.07
CA ASP A 143 8.74 -16.77 -26.39
C ASP A 143 9.26 -18.22 -26.44
N PRO A 144 9.87 -18.68 -27.57
CA PRO A 144 10.42 -20.03 -27.69
C PRO A 144 11.45 -20.42 -26.61
N LYS A 145 12.04 -19.44 -25.89
CA LYS A 145 12.96 -19.68 -24.77
C LYS A 145 12.24 -20.07 -23.48
N LEU A 146 10.95 -19.77 -23.38
CA LEU A 146 10.17 -20.13 -22.20
C LEU A 146 9.77 -21.61 -22.23
N PRO A 147 9.45 -22.21 -21.10
CA PRO A 147 9.08 -23.62 -21.03
C PRO A 147 7.88 -23.96 -21.92
N LYS A 148 7.91 -25.15 -22.52
CA LYS A 148 6.74 -25.72 -23.21
C LYS A 148 5.73 -26.23 -22.19
N GLN A 149 5.04 -25.30 -21.54
CA GLN A 149 4.15 -25.50 -20.42
C GLN A 149 2.90 -24.65 -20.59
N GLU A 150 1.75 -25.16 -20.23
CA GLU A 150 0.51 -24.38 -20.25
C GLU A 150 0.61 -23.13 -19.36
N ILE A 151 0.02 -22.05 -19.87
CA ILE A 151 -0.12 -20.84 -19.06
C ILE A 151 -1.25 -21.07 -18.05
N MET A 152 -0.90 -20.95 -16.76
CA MET A 152 -1.84 -20.90 -15.67
C MET A 152 -1.31 -19.87 -14.66
N LEU A 153 -2.00 -18.75 -14.52
CA LEU A 153 -1.64 -17.69 -13.58
C LEU A 153 -2.61 -17.71 -12.40
N ILE A 154 -2.07 -17.72 -11.19
CA ILE A 154 -2.86 -17.56 -9.97
C ILE A 154 -2.50 -16.17 -9.41
N ILE A 155 -3.48 -15.28 -9.44
CA ILE A 155 -3.30 -13.87 -9.12
C ILE A 155 -4.20 -13.42 -7.96
N PRO A 156 -3.83 -12.39 -7.20
CA PRO A 156 -4.73 -11.81 -6.21
C PRO A 156 -5.98 -11.22 -6.88
N ALA A 157 -7.12 -11.37 -6.26
CA ALA A 157 -8.36 -10.73 -6.69
C ALA A 157 -8.30 -9.20 -6.50
N SER A 158 -9.26 -8.49 -7.07
CA SER A 158 -9.28 -7.02 -7.14
C SER A 158 -9.36 -6.30 -5.77
N ASN A 159 -9.72 -7.02 -4.70
CA ASN A 159 -9.72 -6.50 -3.34
C ASN A 159 -8.32 -6.43 -2.69
N HIS A 160 -7.28 -7.00 -3.34
CA HIS A 160 -5.90 -6.97 -2.84
C HIS A 160 -5.10 -5.80 -3.42
N GLY A 161 -4.30 -5.15 -2.59
CA GLY A 161 -3.35 -4.12 -3.03
C GLY A 161 -2.30 -4.64 -4.04
N THR A 162 -1.89 -5.89 -3.88
CA THR A 162 -1.00 -6.61 -4.81
C THR A 162 -1.56 -6.67 -6.23
N ARG A 163 -2.90 -6.75 -6.39
CA ARG A 163 -3.55 -6.73 -7.70
C ARG A 163 -3.31 -5.42 -8.45
N GLU A 164 -3.37 -4.29 -7.76
CA GLU A 164 -3.09 -2.98 -8.36
C GLU A 164 -1.64 -2.90 -8.88
N VAL A 165 -0.66 -3.45 -8.12
CA VAL A 165 0.74 -3.52 -8.58
C VAL A 165 0.87 -4.40 -9.80
N PHE A 166 0.24 -5.58 -9.79
CA PHE A 166 0.23 -6.49 -10.93
C PHE A 166 -0.30 -5.79 -12.18
N GLU A 167 -1.47 -5.16 -12.10
CA GLU A 167 -2.08 -4.47 -13.25
C GLU A 167 -1.24 -3.29 -13.74
N HIS A 168 -0.74 -2.45 -12.84
CA HIS A 168 -0.04 -1.23 -13.24
C HIS A 168 1.41 -1.47 -13.63
N LYS A 169 2.14 -2.32 -12.88
CA LYS A 169 3.57 -2.51 -13.05
C LYS A 169 3.91 -3.69 -13.96
N ALA A 170 3.20 -4.81 -13.83
CA ALA A 170 3.47 -5.98 -14.66
C ALA A 170 2.71 -5.93 -15.99
N LEU A 171 1.48 -5.41 -16.01
CA LEU A 171 0.66 -5.38 -17.23
C LEU A 171 0.62 -4.02 -17.93
N GLY A 172 1.18 -2.97 -17.32
CA GLY A 172 1.20 -1.62 -17.88
C GLY A 172 -0.17 -0.92 -17.97
N CYS A 173 -1.19 -1.40 -17.27
CA CYS A 173 -2.53 -0.83 -17.33
C CYS A 173 -2.59 0.51 -16.58
N LYS A 174 -3.25 1.50 -17.17
CA LYS A 174 -3.40 2.85 -16.56
C LYS A 174 -4.77 3.04 -15.88
N LYS A 175 -5.76 2.27 -16.25
CA LYS A 175 -7.13 2.28 -15.74
C LYS A 175 -7.63 0.83 -15.69
N GLU A 176 -8.67 0.50 -16.45
CA GLU A 176 -9.17 -0.87 -16.59
C GLU A 176 -8.12 -1.79 -17.21
N CYS A 177 -8.04 -2.99 -16.70
CA CYS A 177 -7.11 -4.01 -17.11
C CYS A 177 -7.85 -5.29 -17.47
N PRO A 178 -8.41 -5.41 -18.69
CA PRO A 178 -9.11 -6.61 -19.08
C PRO A 178 -8.11 -7.78 -19.16
N LEU A 179 -8.40 -8.82 -18.39
CA LEU A 179 -7.67 -10.07 -18.39
C LEU A 179 -8.37 -11.09 -19.29
N ARG A 180 -7.63 -12.10 -19.74
CA ARG A 180 -8.19 -13.21 -20.48
C ARG A 180 -9.25 -13.95 -19.67
N GLN A 181 -10.25 -14.53 -20.33
CA GLN A 181 -11.42 -15.16 -19.71
C GLN A 181 -11.54 -16.67 -20.07
N ASP A 182 -10.46 -17.29 -20.52
CA ASP A 182 -10.43 -18.67 -21.00
C ASP A 182 -10.05 -19.70 -19.93
N GLY A 183 -10.14 -19.32 -18.65
CA GLY A 183 -9.86 -20.18 -17.51
C GLY A 183 -8.38 -20.32 -17.15
N ARG A 184 -7.45 -19.60 -17.83
CA ARG A 184 -6.00 -19.64 -17.54
C ARG A 184 -5.56 -18.64 -16.48
N ILE A 185 -6.50 -17.89 -15.94
CA ILE A 185 -6.29 -17.04 -14.76
C ILE A 185 -7.23 -17.49 -13.67
N ILE A 186 -6.67 -17.72 -12.48
CA ILE A 186 -7.39 -17.98 -11.25
C ILE A 186 -7.21 -16.80 -10.34
N GLU A 187 -8.28 -16.13 -9.98
CA GLU A 187 -8.26 -15.03 -9.02
C GLU A 187 -8.51 -15.55 -7.60
N ILE A 188 -7.67 -15.18 -6.65
CA ILE A 188 -7.75 -15.59 -5.25
C ILE A 188 -8.17 -14.40 -4.40
N ALA A 189 -9.32 -14.52 -3.75
CA ALA A 189 -9.82 -13.51 -2.82
C ALA A 189 -9.26 -13.68 -1.40
N GLY A 190 -8.75 -14.86 -1.08
CA GLY A 190 -8.09 -15.20 0.18
C GLY A 190 -6.64 -14.71 0.24
N ASP A 191 -5.90 -15.23 1.19
CA ASP A 191 -4.49 -14.90 1.37
C ASP A 191 -3.55 -15.70 0.44
N TYR A 192 -2.26 -15.43 0.52
CA TYR A 192 -1.26 -16.14 -0.27
C TYR A 192 -1.13 -17.64 0.04
N THR A 193 -1.63 -18.10 1.19
CA THR A 193 -1.66 -19.53 1.55
C THR A 193 -2.60 -20.28 0.60
N GLU A 194 -3.71 -19.65 0.19
CA GLU A 194 -4.61 -20.23 -0.82
C GLU A 194 -3.92 -20.30 -2.19
N THR A 195 -3.21 -19.25 -2.60
CA THR A 195 -2.39 -19.28 -3.82
C THR A 195 -1.36 -20.41 -3.79
N LEU A 196 -0.64 -20.58 -2.67
CA LEU A 196 0.31 -21.66 -2.47
C LEU A 196 -0.37 -23.04 -2.55
N SER A 197 -1.55 -23.19 -1.97
CA SER A 197 -2.33 -24.44 -2.01
C SER A 197 -2.73 -24.81 -3.45
N LYS A 198 -3.11 -23.84 -4.26
CA LYS A 198 -3.41 -24.05 -5.70
C LYS A 198 -2.17 -24.45 -6.49
N LEU A 199 -1.01 -23.83 -6.23
CA LEU A 199 0.27 -24.23 -6.84
C LEU A 199 0.63 -25.69 -6.50
N ASN A 200 0.29 -26.16 -5.30
CA ASN A 200 0.56 -27.56 -4.92
C ASN A 200 -0.30 -28.55 -5.73
N ILE A 201 -1.46 -28.13 -6.21
CA ILE A 201 -2.35 -28.96 -7.05
C ILE A 201 -1.91 -28.92 -8.50
N ASP A 202 -1.61 -27.73 -9.03
CA ASP A 202 -1.18 -27.55 -10.42
C ASP A 202 0.29 -27.11 -10.50
N LYS A 203 1.17 -28.07 -10.82
CA LYS A 203 2.61 -27.81 -10.99
C LYS A 203 2.96 -26.90 -12.16
N ASN A 204 2.01 -26.67 -13.09
CA ASN A 204 2.19 -25.77 -14.23
C ASN A 204 1.86 -24.33 -13.87
N ALA A 205 1.21 -24.08 -12.74
CA ALA A 205 0.78 -22.75 -12.37
C ALA A 205 1.96 -21.86 -11.90
N VAL A 206 1.83 -20.59 -12.21
CA VAL A 206 2.69 -19.50 -11.68
C VAL A 206 1.83 -18.61 -10.81
N GLY A 207 2.19 -18.48 -9.54
CA GLY A 207 1.50 -17.65 -8.56
C GLY A 207 2.13 -16.28 -8.43
N VAL A 208 1.30 -15.29 -8.12
CA VAL A 208 1.72 -13.93 -7.79
C VAL A 208 1.67 -13.75 -6.28
N PHE A 209 2.80 -13.35 -5.68
CA PHE A 209 2.96 -13.19 -4.25
C PHE A 209 3.62 -11.85 -3.90
N GLY A 210 3.47 -11.39 -2.66
CA GLY A 210 4.40 -10.44 -2.08
C GLY A 210 5.77 -11.08 -1.83
N LEU A 211 6.85 -10.28 -1.89
CA LEU A 211 8.21 -10.78 -1.70
C LEU A 211 8.37 -11.50 -0.35
N SER A 212 7.87 -10.94 0.74
CA SER A 212 8.03 -11.51 2.09
C SER A 212 7.38 -12.89 2.22
N PHE A 213 6.22 -13.10 1.57
CA PHE A 213 5.59 -14.41 1.56
C PHE A 213 6.45 -15.44 0.81
N TYR A 214 7.00 -15.04 -0.36
CA TYR A 214 7.95 -15.89 -1.09
C TYR A 214 9.18 -16.21 -0.23
N ASP A 215 9.76 -15.21 0.42
CA ASP A 215 10.96 -15.38 1.25
C ASP A 215 10.74 -16.38 2.39
N SER A 216 9.56 -16.38 2.98
CA SER A 216 9.14 -17.32 4.02
C SER A 216 8.83 -18.74 3.50
N ASN A 217 8.72 -18.92 2.17
CA ASN A 217 8.37 -20.20 1.53
C ASN A 217 9.35 -20.62 0.44
N ARG A 218 10.63 -20.21 0.53
CA ARG A 218 11.67 -20.56 -0.45
C ARG A 218 11.99 -22.06 -0.52
N ASP A 219 11.61 -22.81 0.50
CA ASP A 219 11.70 -24.27 0.54
C ASP A 219 10.71 -24.93 -0.45
N LYS A 220 9.57 -24.30 -0.71
CA LYS A 220 8.47 -24.79 -1.56
C LYS A 220 8.42 -24.12 -2.93
N LEU A 221 8.91 -22.89 -3.02
CA LEU A 221 8.78 -22.01 -4.17
C LEU A 221 10.15 -21.70 -4.81
N GLN A 222 10.14 -21.46 -6.11
CA GLN A 222 11.22 -20.80 -6.84
C GLN A 222 10.67 -19.59 -7.56
N VAL A 223 11.44 -18.49 -7.56
CA VAL A 223 11.03 -17.21 -8.11
C VAL A 223 11.53 -17.04 -9.54
N ALA A 224 10.69 -16.44 -10.38
CA ALA A 224 11.09 -15.99 -11.71
C ALA A 224 11.95 -14.72 -11.62
N THR A 225 12.91 -14.57 -12.53
CA THR A 225 13.46 -13.24 -12.83
C THR A 225 12.46 -12.44 -13.66
N VAL A 226 12.48 -11.11 -13.52
CA VAL A 226 11.72 -10.23 -14.40
C VAL A 226 12.64 -9.20 -15.01
N ASN A 227 12.65 -9.10 -16.34
CA ASN A 227 13.61 -8.29 -17.10
C ASN A 227 15.07 -8.55 -16.70
N GLY A 228 15.41 -9.81 -16.44
CA GLY A 228 16.75 -10.22 -16.01
C GLY A 228 17.08 -9.98 -14.54
N VAL A 229 16.18 -9.37 -13.76
CA VAL A 229 16.42 -9.05 -12.35
C VAL A 229 15.74 -10.06 -11.44
N THR A 230 16.51 -10.64 -10.51
CA THR A 230 15.98 -11.49 -9.43
C THR A 230 15.37 -10.59 -8.34
N PRO A 231 14.10 -10.81 -7.94
CA PRO A 231 13.51 -10.04 -6.86
C PRO A 231 14.19 -10.32 -5.53
N SER A 232 14.48 -9.28 -4.80
CA SER A 232 14.99 -9.29 -3.43
C SER A 232 14.64 -7.97 -2.75
N ALA A 233 14.71 -7.90 -1.42
CA ALA A 233 14.53 -6.65 -0.70
C ALA A 233 15.46 -5.56 -1.28
N LYS A 234 16.71 -5.90 -1.59
CA LYS A 234 17.69 -4.95 -2.16
C LYS A 234 17.29 -4.45 -3.54
N THR A 235 16.92 -5.33 -4.49
CA THR A 235 16.54 -4.91 -5.85
C THR A 235 15.20 -4.17 -5.88
N ILE A 236 14.32 -4.41 -4.91
CA ILE A 236 13.07 -3.65 -4.71
C ILE A 236 13.37 -2.26 -4.13
N GLU A 237 14.18 -2.19 -3.10
CA GLU A 237 14.61 -0.93 -2.46
C GLU A 237 15.28 0.02 -3.46
N THR A 238 16.19 -0.51 -4.28
CA THR A 238 16.91 0.29 -5.30
C THR A 238 16.07 0.63 -6.52
N GLY A 239 14.88 0.00 -6.69
CA GLY A 239 14.05 0.14 -7.87
C GLY A 239 14.57 -0.58 -9.11
N GLU A 240 15.59 -1.46 -8.95
CA GLU A 240 16.13 -2.29 -10.02
C GLU A 240 15.11 -3.36 -10.45
N TYR A 241 14.38 -3.94 -9.49
CA TYR A 241 13.29 -4.87 -9.79
C TYR A 241 12.06 -4.11 -10.29
N PRO A 242 11.57 -4.38 -11.53
CA PRO A 242 10.62 -3.49 -12.20
C PRO A 242 9.22 -3.50 -11.60
N ILE A 243 8.84 -4.59 -10.89
CA ILE A 243 7.50 -4.74 -10.34
C ILE A 243 7.51 -4.42 -8.85
N SER A 244 7.96 -3.21 -8.54
CA SER A 244 8.03 -2.67 -7.19
C SER A 244 7.69 -1.18 -7.17
N ARG A 245 7.33 -0.67 -5.99
CA ARG A 245 7.09 0.75 -5.77
C ARG A 245 7.22 1.12 -4.30
N PRO A 246 7.70 2.32 -3.96
CA PRO A 246 7.64 2.84 -2.61
C PRO A 246 6.20 3.19 -2.22
N LEU A 247 5.89 2.98 -0.95
CA LEU A 247 4.62 3.33 -0.32
C LEU A 247 4.81 4.49 0.63
N TYR A 248 3.78 5.31 0.76
CA TYR A 248 3.79 6.53 1.55
C TYR A 248 2.50 6.69 2.33
N PHE A 249 2.59 7.49 3.38
CA PHE A 249 1.48 8.28 3.86
C PHE A 249 1.89 9.77 3.96
N TYR A 250 0.91 10.65 3.84
CA TYR A 250 1.06 12.10 3.95
C TYR A 250 0.29 12.56 5.17
N ILE A 251 0.97 13.25 6.10
CA ILE A 251 0.37 13.79 7.32
C ILE A 251 0.04 15.25 7.10
N LYS A 252 -1.15 15.67 7.50
CA LYS A 252 -1.55 17.06 7.56
C LYS A 252 -0.91 17.70 8.78
N GLY A 253 0.15 18.48 8.58
CA GLY A 253 0.91 19.09 9.65
C GLY A 253 0.09 20.04 10.52
N GLU A 254 -0.94 20.69 9.93
CA GLU A 254 -1.89 21.55 10.64
C GLU A 254 -2.74 20.78 11.66
N HIS A 255 -2.87 19.46 11.53
CA HIS A 255 -3.63 18.62 12.47
C HIS A 255 -2.75 18.03 13.58
N VAL A 256 -1.41 18.06 13.43
CA VAL A 256 -0.47 17.57 14.46
C VAL A 256 -0.58 18.45 15.70
N GLY A 257 -0.81 17.82 16.85
CA GLY A 257 -1.05 18.52 18.11
C GLY A 257 -2.47 19.04 18.32
N VAL A 258 -3.33 18.96 17.27
CA VAL A 258 -4.79 19.28 17.35
C VAL A 258 -5.59 17.99 17.47
N ILE A 259 -5.31 17.02 16.60
CA ILE A 259 -5.90 15.68 16.68
C ILE A 259 -4.93 14.79 17.46
N PRO A 260 -5.39 14.15 18.56
CA PRO A 260 -4.52 13.33 19.41
C PRO A 260 -3.94 12.12 18.68
N GLY A 261 -2.66 11.82 18.93
CA GLY A 261 -2.02 10.56 18.51
C GLY A 261 -1.48 10.51 17.10
N ILE A 262 -1.59 11.57 16.27
CA ILE A 262 -1.09 11.54 14.88
C ILE A 262 0.41 11.27 14.82
N LYS A 263 1.20 11.94 15.65
CA LYS A 263 2.65 11.78 15.69
C LYS A 263 3.03 10.40 16.22
N GLU A 264 2.39 9.98 17.28
CA GLU A 264 2.58 8.66 17.90
C GLU A 264 2.21 7.53 16.94
N TYR A 265 1.11 7.65 16.19
CA TYR A 265 0.73 6.68 15.16
C TYR A 265 1.79 6.58 14.07
N ALA A 266 2.28 7.72 13.57
CA ALA A 266 3.29 7.74 12.52
C ALA A 266 4.63 7.14 12.99
N GLN A 267 5.04 7.43 14.22
CA GLN A 267 6.24 6.85 14.84
C GLN A 267 6.07 5.35 15.08
N PHE A 268 4.89 4.93 15.55
CA PHE A 268 4.58 3.52 15.78
C PHE A 268 4.56 2.73 14.46
N PHE A 269 4.01 3.31 13.39
CA PHE A 269 4.04 2.71 12.05
C PHE A 269 5.47 2.39 11.60
N LEU A 270 6.42 3.28 11.90
CA LEU A 270 7.84 3.13 11.53
C LEU A 270 8.68 2.39 12.59
N SER A 271 8.09 1.92 13.67
CA SER A 271 8.82 1.21 14.73
C SER A 271 9.24 -0.19 14.26
N ASP A 272 10.28 -0.74 14.89
CA ASP A 272 10.68 -2.15 14.65
C ASP A 272 9.57 -3.12 14.97
N MET A 273 8.71 -2.79 15.93
CA MET A 273 7.60 -3.64 16.36
C MET A 273 6.56 -3.85 15.26
N THR A 274 6.31 -2.83 14.42
CA THR A 274 5.30 -2.89 13.35
C THR A 274 5.90 -3.08 11.97
N SER A 275 7.04 -2.47 11.67
CA SER A 275 7.66 -2.41 10.34
C SER A 275 9.07 -3.02 10.26
N GLY A 276 9.57 -3.65 11.33
CA GLY A 276 10.85 -4.35 11.29
C GLY A 276 10.77 -5.72 10.60
N ASN A 277 11.90 -6.37 10.41
CA ASN A 277 11.96 -7.74 9.88
C ASN A 277 11.18 -8.71 10.79
N GLY A 278 10.32 -9.54 10.20
CA GLY A 278 9.45 -10.48 10.92
C GLY A 278 8.26 -9.83 11.67
N SER A 279 8.09 -8.53 11.52
CA SER A 279 6.97 -7.76 12.10
C SER A 279 5.62 -8.10 11.44
N PRO A 280 4.50 -7.61 12.00
CA PRO A 280 3.19 -7.76 11.37
C PRO A 280 3.13 -7.24 9.93
N LEU A 281 3.77 -6.10 9.62
CA LEU A 281 3.75 -5.53 8.27
C LEU A 281 4.62 -6.32 7.29
N ASP A 282 5.79 -6.80 7.72
CA ASP A 282 6.63 -7.68 6.92
C ASP A 282 5.87 -8.98 6.58
N LYS A 283 5.26 -9.63 7.57
CA LYS A 283 4.41 -10.81 7.35
C LYS A 283 3.23 -10.56 6.43
N ALA A 284 2.70 -9.33 6.41
CA ALA A 284 1.62 -8.91 5.51
C ALA A 284 2.12 -8.58 4.09
N GLY A 285 3.44 -8.59 3.83
CA GLY A 285 4.04 -8.40 2.52
C GLY A 285 4.64 -7.01 2.26
N LEU A 286 4.69 -6.13 3.26
CA LEU A 286 5.44 -4.89 3.16
C LEU A 286 6.94 -5.22 3.18
N VAL A 287 7.69 -4.73 2.19
CA VAL A 287 9.15 -4.76 2.25
C VAL A 287 9.61 -3.59 3.13
N PRO A 288 10.24 -3.86 4.30
CA PRO A 288 10.63 -2.83 5.24
C PRO A 288 11.62 -1.81 4.64
N LEU A 289 11.60 -0.60 5.19
CA LEU A 289 12.70 0.35 4.98
C LEU A 289 13.96 -0.20 5.65
N ASN A 290 15.12 0.08 5.07
CA ASN A 290 16.37 -0.14 5.78
C ASN A 290 16.51 0.85 6.95
N ASP A 291 17.45 0.58 7.87
CA ASP A 291 17.63 1.37 9.09
C ASP A 291 17.93 2.84 8.82
N SER A 292 18.68 3.14 7.77
CA SER A 292 19.02 4.52 7.40
C SER A 292 17.78 5.28 6.91
N GLU A 293 17.03 4.68 6.00
CA GLU A 293 15.78 5.27 5.50
C GLU A 293 14.78 5.47 6.63
N ARG A 294 14.60 4.46 7.48
CA ARG A 294 13.68 4.53 8.61
C ARG A 294 14.03 5.65 9.58
N LYS A 295 15.30 5.81 9.91
CA LYS A 295 15.80 6.93 10.73
C LYS A 295 15.52 8.29 10.08
N GLU A 296 15.70 8.40 8.77
CA GLU A 296 15.37 9.60 8.00
C GLU A 296 13.89 9.95 8.09
N GLN A 297 13.00 8.95 7.93
CA GLN A 297 11.56 9.19 8.01
C GLN A 297 11.14 9.57 9.44
N LEU A 298 11.68 8.91 10.46
CA LEU A 298 11.43 9.26 11.88
C LEU A 298 11.91 10.67 12.23
N ALA A 299 12.97 11.17 11.59
CA ALA A 299 13.45 12.52 11.80
C ALA A 299 12.45 13.59 11.33
N LYS A 300 11.60 13.30 10.35
CA LYS A 300 10.54 14.21 9.88
C LYS A 300 9.37 14.34 10.87
N LEU A 301 9.32 13.45 11.86
CA LEU A 301 8.27 13.37 12.86
C LEU A 301 8.70 13.95 14.23
N LYS A 302 9.84 14.58 14.29
CA LYS A 302 10.31 15.28 15.50
C LYS A 302 9.70 16.68 15.58
#